data_e69429a38720104033953327a09aeb54
#
_entry.id   e69429a38720104033953327a09aeb54
#
_cell.length_a   1.000
_cell.length_b   1.000
_cell.length_c   1.000
_cell.angle_alpha   90.00
_cell.angle_beta   90.00
_cell.angle_gamma   90.00
#
_symmetry.space_group_name_H-M   'P 1'
#
loop_
_entity.id
_entity.type
_entity.pdbx_description
1 polymer ?
#
loop_
_entity_poly.entity_id
_entity_poly.type
_entity_poly.pdbx_seq_one_letter_code
_entity_poly.pdbx_strand_id
1 'polypeptide(L)'
;MVEVAGVLMTQPMHVSVLIAGGGPTGLVLAAELSRHGVASVLAERNEHTTLFPKMDITNGASMELLRRLGVDAELRALGVGPQHSFDVIFAAGLDGPVHGRWRLPSVDEQRATIATTADGSVPGQSWQRCSQAIFEAMMMARAHRYPLVDVRQGWRLEHCSQVGDLGGWCFSRGVDPKTGRDR
;
A
#
# COMPACT_ATOMS: atom_id res chain seq x y z
N MET A 1 32.62 7.03 18.68
CA MET A 1 32.86 7.32 17.24
C MET A 1 33.09 5.99 16.59
N VAL A 2 32.15 5.51 15.82
CA VAL A 2 32.30 4.30 14.99
C VAL A 2 32.39 4.79 13.56
N GLU A 3 33.56 4.67 12.98
CA GLU A 3 33.84 4.98 11.61
C GLU A 3 33.32 3.83 10.74
N VAL A 4 32.22 4.07 10.04
CA VAL A 4 31.72 3.16 8.99
C VAL A 4 32.10 3.79 7.67
N ALA A 5 32.93 3.08 6.91
CA ALA A 5 33.54 3.52 5.67
C ALA A 5 32.52 4.06 4.67
N GLY A 6 32.71 5.29 4.21
CA GLY A 6 32.34 5.76 2.88
C GLY A 6 30.90 6.29 2.69
N VAL A 7 30.11 6.55 3.73
CA VAL A 7 28.79 7.19 3.60
C VAL A 7 28.89 8.63 4.11
N LEU A 8 28.63 9.60 3.27
CA LEU A 8 28.39 10.99 3.68
C LEU A 8 27.26 10.98 4.72
N MET A 9 27.64 11.16 5.99
CA MET A 9 26.68 11.29 7.10
C MET A 9 25.90 12.58 6.89
N THR A 10 24.76 12.47 6.24
CA THR A 10 23.74 13.52 6.36
C THR A 10 23.35 13.63 7.84
N GLN A 11 23.15 14.84 8.33
CA GLN A 11 22.81 15.07 9.75
C GLN A 11 21.65 14.17 10.18
N PRO A 12 21.67 13.66 11.43
CA PRO A 12 20.58 12.83 11.93
C PRO A 12 19.27 13.62 11.85
N MET A 13 18.27 12.99 11.23
CA MET A 13 16.94 13.56 11.11
C MET A 13 16.06 12.98 12.22
N HIS A 14 15.34 13.85 12.91
CA HIS A 14 14.36 13.45 13.91
C HIS A 14 12.97 13.39 13.27
N VAL A 15 12.33 12.23 13.34
CA VAL A 15 10.96 12.03 12.87
C VAL A 15 10.16 11.27 13.92
N SER A 16 8.87 11.55 14.02
CA SER A 16 8.00 10.89 14.99
C SER A 16 7.74 9.43 14.62
N VAL A 17 7.62 9.14 13.34
CA VAL A 17 7.31 7.80 12.83
C VAL A 17 8.11 7.52 11.57
N LEU A 18 8.70 6.33 11.53
CA LEU A 18 9.31 5.76 10.34
C LEU A 18 8.45 4.61 9.83
N ILE A 19 8.12 4.64 8.55
CA ILE A 19 7.41 3.57 7.85
C ILE A 19 8.40 2.87 6.91
N ALA A 20 8.66 1.60 7.15
CA ALA A 20 9.52 0.78 6.30
C ALA A 20 8.67 -0.02 5.30
N GLY A 21 8.66 0.42 4.06
CA GLY A 21 7.96 -0.18 2.94
C GLY A 21 6.80 0.68 2.41
N GLY A 22 6.84 0.96 1.11
CA GLY A 22 5.84 1.71 0.35
C GLY A 22 4.78 0.82 -0.30
N GLY A 23 4.48 -0.35 0.28
CA GLY A 23 3.36 -1.18 -0.12
C GLY A 23 2.01 -0.65 0.39
N PRO A 24 0.88 -1.34 0.09
CA PRO A 24 -0.46 -0.87 0.43
C PRO A 24 -0.62 -0.45 1.89
N THR A 25 -0.11 -1.25 2.84
CA THR A 25 -0.20 -0.97 4.27
C THR A 25 0.57 0.28 4.67
N GLY A 26 1.82 0.42 4.21
CA GLY A 26 2.65 1.59 4.53
C GLY A 26 2.10 2.89 3.96
N LEU A 27 1.58 2.84 2.73
CA LEU A 27 0.97 3.99 2.08
C LEU A 27 -0.32 4.44 2.78
N VAL A 28 -1.17 3.49 3.20
CA VAL A 28 -2.37 3.81 3.98
C VAL A 28 -2.01 4.34 5.36
N LEU A 29 -1.01 3.75 6.03
CA LEU A 29 -0.52 4.26 7.32
C LEU A 29 0.01 5.69 7.20
N ALA A 30 0.80 5.99 6.17
CA ALA A 30 1.31 7.35 5.93
C ALA A 30 0.16 8.36 5.75
N ALA A 31 -0.87 7.98 4.99
CA ALA A 31 -2.06 8.80 4.80
C ALA A 31 -2.81 9.06 6.10
N GLU A 32 -3.04 8.02 6.92
CA GLU A 32 -3.70 8.15 8.22
C GLU A 32 -2.90 8.99 9.20
N LEU A 33 -1.58 8.79 9.31
CA LEU A 33 -0.72 9.61 10.15
C LEU A 33 -0.77 11.08 9.75
N SER A 34 -0.69 11.37 8.45
CA SER A 34 -0.80 12.74 7.93
C SER A 34 -2.16 13.36 8.27
N ARG A 35 -3.25 12.60 8.14
CA ARG A 35 -4.60 13.04 8.51
C ARG A 35 -4.71 13.37 10.00
N HIS A 36 -3.97 12.67 10.85
CA HIS A 36 -3.90 12.91 12.30
C HIS A 36 -2.83 13.94 12.71
N GLY A 37 -2.20 14.63 11.77
CA GLY A 37 -1.19 15.65 12.07
C GLY A 37 0.17 15.08 12.50
N VAL A 38 0.43 13.80 12.24
CA VAL A 38 1.68 13.14 12.63
C VAL A 38 2.64 13.10 11.45
N ALA A 39 3.81 13.72 11.61
CA ALA A 39 4.88 13.67 10.61
C ALA A 39 5.50 12.26 10.54
N SER A 40 5.75 11.79 9.33
CA SER A 40 6.35 10.49 9.08
C SER A 40 7.32 10.50 7.90
N VAL A 41 8.29 9.57 7.94
CA VAL A 41 9.12 9.22 6.79
C VAL A 41 8.67 7.86 6.29
N LEU A 42 8.40 7.75 4.99
CA LEU A 42 8.11 6.50 4.33
C LEU A 42 9.31 6.12 3.46
N ALA A 43 10.04 5.09 3.85
CA ALA A 43 11.18 4.56 3.11
C ALA A 43 10.76 3.32 2.31
N GLU A 44 10.93 3.36 0.99
CA GLU A 44 10.68 2.24 0.09
C GLU A 44 11.96 1.91 -0.67
N ARG A 45 12.39 0.65 -0.59
CA ARG A 45 13.65 0.19 -1.21
C ARG A 45 13.65 0.23 -2.73
N ASN A 46 12.48 0.10 -3.35
CA ASN A 46 12.35 0.15 -4.79
C ASN A 46 12.11 1.60 -5.24
N GLU A 47 12.65 1.96 -6.40
CA GLU A 47 12.44 3.27 -7.00
C GLU A 47 11.03 3.42 -7.60
N HIS A 48 10.40 2.29 -7.93
CA HIS A 48 9.08 2.23 -8.54
C HIS A 48 8.15 1.31 -7.76
N THR A 49 6.86 1.54 -7.89
CA THR A 49 5.82 0.65 -7.36
C THR A 49 5.87 -0.72 -8.03
N THR A 50 5.27 -1.73 -7.40
CA THR A 50 5.36 -3.10 -7.89
C THR A 50 4.73 -3.28 -9.27
N LEU A 51 5.40 -4.05 -10.14
CA LEU A 51 4.85 -4.52 -11.41
C LEU A 51 4.20 -5.92 -11.27
N PHE A 52 4.48 -6.62 -10.17
CA PHE A 52 3.97 -7.97 -9.90
C PHE A 52 3.00 -7.91 -8.71
N PRO A 53 1.69 -7.75 -8.97
CA PRO A 53 0.70 -7.58 -7.92
C PRO A 53 0.55 -8.86 -7.09
N LYS A 54 0.48 -8.69 -5.77
CA LYS A 54 0.17 -9.76 -4.80
C LYS A 54 -1.23 -9.57 -4.19
N MET A 55 -1.83 -8.42 -4.38
CA MET A 55 -3.17 -8.07 -3.95
C MET A 55 -4.03 -7.77 -5.19
N ASP A 56 -5.26 -8.24 -5.16
CA ASP A 56 -6.26 -8.03 -6.22
C ASP A 56 -7.59 -7.51 -5.67
N ILE A 57 -7.96 -7.91 -4.46
CA ILE A 57 -9.22 -7.52 -3.84
C ILE A 57 -8.96 -6.72 -2.56
N THR A 58 -9.55 -5.54 -2.50
CA THR A 58 -9.68 -4.74 -1.28
C THR A 58 -11.03 -5.03 -0.65
N ASN A 59 -11.05 -5.57 0.57
CA ASN A 59 -12.29 -5.96 1.26
C ASN A 59 -13.07 -4.75 1.78
N GLY A 60 -14.32 -4.98 2.22
CA GLY A 60 -15.24 -3.92 2.65
C GLY A 60 -14.70 -3.08 3.82
N ALA A 61 -14.09 -3.70 4.82
CA ALA A 61 -13.51 -2.96 5.96
C ALA A 61 -12.35 -2.05 5.52
N SER A 62 -11.49 -2.53 4.62
CA SER A 62 -10.43 -1.70 4.02
C SER A 62 -11.02 -0.58 3.16
N MET A 63 -12.11 -0.83 2.44
CA MET A 63 -12.81 0.21 1.66
C MET A 63 -13.43 1.28 2.55
N GLU A 64 -13.91 0.94 3.76
CA GLU A 64 -14.36 1.92 4.76
C GLU A 64 -13.22 2.83 5.22
N LEU A 65 -12.05 2.26 5.47
CA LEU A 65 -10.84 3.02 5.79
C LEU A 65 -10.47 3.97 4.64
N LEU A 66 -10.43 3.47 3.40
CA LEU A 66 -10.11 4.28 2.23
C LEU A 66 -11.15 5.38 1.99
N ARG A 67 -12.43 5.15 2.30
CA ARG A 67 -13.47 6.17 2.26
C ARG A 67 -13.22 7.30 3.26
N ARG A 68 -12.78 6.96 4.49
CA ARG A 68 -12.41 7.98 5.50
C ARG A 68 -11.21 8.82 5.04
N LEU A 69 -10.30 8.23 4.26
CA LEU A 69 -9.18 8.92 3.62
C LEU A 69 -9.58 9.71 2.36
N GLY A 70 -10.82 9.56 1.88
CA GLY A 70 -11.30 10.22 0.65
C GLY A 70 -10.66 9.70 -0.63
N VAL A 71 -10.24 8.43 -0.67
CA VAL A 71 -9.56 7.81 -1.82
C VAL A 71 -10.35 6.66 -2.45
N ASP A 72 -11.45 6.25 -1.85
CA ASP A 72 -12.27 5.12 -2.31
C ASP A 72 -12.89 5.33 -3.69
N ALA A 73 -13.37 6.54 -3.97
CA ALA A 73 -13.97 6.87 -5.27
C ALA A 73 -12.94 6.76 -6.41
N GLU A 74 -11.72 7.23 -6.20
CA GLU A 74 -10.64 7.11 -7.18
C GLU A 74 -10.25 5.65 -7.40
N LEU A 75 -10.11 4.87 -6.31
CA LEU A 75 -9.82 3.44 -6.41
C LEU A 75 -10.91 2.69 -7.18
N ARG A 76 -12.18 3.02 -6.96
CA ARG A 76 -13.30 2.41 -7.71
C ARG A 76 -13.27 2.76 -9.19
N ALA A 77 -12.90 3.98 -9.53
CA ALA A 77 -12.78 4.42 -10.92
C ALA A 77 -11.64 3.72 -11.67
N LEU A 78 -10.55 3.37 -10.96
CA LEU A 78 -9.39 2.69 -11.51
C LEU A 78 -9.52 1.16 -11.51
N GLY A 79 -10.44 0.62 -10.73
CA GLY A 79 -10.64 -0.82 -10.55
C GLY A 79 -11.62 -1.43 -11.55
N VAL A 80 -11.95 -2.69 -11.30
CA VAL A 80 -12.93 -3.44 -12.11
C VAL A 80 -14.31 -2.81 -11.93
N GLY A 81 -15.03 -2.63 -13.05
CA GLY A 81 -16.37 -2.04 -13.06
C GLY A 81 -17.38 -2.80 -12.17
N PRO A 82 -18.35 -2.08 -11.58
CA PRO A 82 -19.19 -2.59 -10.50
C PRO A 82 -20.11 -3.76 -10.90
N GLN A 83 -20.41 -3.90 -12.18
CA GLN A 83 -21.27 -4.95 -12.73
C GLN A 83 -20.57 -6.30 -12.90
N HIS A 84 -19.23 -6.34 -12.86
CA HIS A 84 -18.46 -7.56 -13.09
C HIS A 84 -18.35 -8.39 -11.81
N SER A 85 -18.59 -9.70 -11.90
CA SER A 85 -18.38 -10.63 -10.80
C SER A 85 -16.88 -10.77 -10.46
N PHE A 86 -16.58 -11.11 -9.21
CA PHE A 86 -15.21 -11.37 -8.77
C PHE A 86 -14.87 -12.88 -8.77
N ASP A 87 -15.59 -13.64 -9.56
CA ASP A 87 -15.44 -15.10 -9.64
C ASP A 87 -13.99 -15.53 -9.84
N VAL A 88 -13.63 -16.63 -9.19
CA VAL A 88 -12.38 -17.35 -9.44
C VAL A 88 -12.70 -18.58 -10.28
N ILE A 89 -12.07 -18.68 -11.44
CA ILE A 89 -12.29 -19.77 -12.39
C ILE A 89 -11.05 -20.66 -12.39
N PHE A 90 -11.26 -21.96 -12.19
CA PHE A 90 -10.23 -22.99 -12.28
C PHE A 90 -10.40 -23.69 -13.63
N ALA A 91 -9.42 -23.54 -14.51
CA ALA A 91 -9.44 -24.11 -15.84
C ALA A 91 -8.08 -24.74 -16.20
N ALA A 92 -8.08 -25.64 -17.15
CA ALA A 92 -6.84 -26.28 -17.64
C ALA A 92 -5.99 -25.37 -18.54
N GLY A 93 -6.42 -24.15 -18.78
CA GLY A 93 -5.77 -23.11 -19.60
C GLY A 93 -6.81 -22.06 -20.03
N LEU A 94 -6.37 -21.03 -20.73
CA LEU A 94 -7.27 -19.95 -21.17
C LEU A 94 -8.41 -20.45 -22.05
N ASP A 95 -8.15 -21.43 -22.93
CA ASP A 95 -9.12 -22.04 -23.82
C ASP A 95 -9.50 -23.49 -23.39
N GLY A 96 -9.05 -23.89 -22.18
CA GLY A 96 -9.25 -25.22 -21.65
C GLY A 96 -10.59 -25.38 -20.92
N PRO A 97 -10.98 -26.64 -20.60
CA PRO A 97 -12.19 -26.91 -19.86
C PRO A 97 -12.14 -26.30 -18.46
N VAL A 98 -13.27 -25.71 -18.03
CA VAL A 98 -13.47 -25.20 -16.68
C VAL A 98 -13.72 -26.38 -15.74
N HIS A 99 -12.87 -26.53 -14.73
CA HIS A 99 -12.95 -27.58 -13.71
C HIS A 99 -13.73 -27.13 -12.47
N GLY A 100 -13.78 -25.83 -12.22
CA GLY A 100 -14.50 -25.28 -11.08
C GLY A 100 -14.65 -23.77 -11.16
N ARG A 101 -15.64 -23.26 -10.43
CA ARG A 101 -15.91 -21.84 -10.32
C ARG A 101 -16.28 -21.50 -8.88
N TRP A 102 -15.49 -20.65 -8.25
CA TRP A 102 -15.85 -20.05 -6.97
C TRP A 102 -16.54 -18.71 -7.25
N ARG A 103 -17.85 -18.69 -7.04
CA ARG A 103 -18.66 -17.50 -7.29
C ARG A 103 -18.42 -16.45 -6.19
N LEU A 104 -17.99 -15.26 -6.60
CA LEU A 104 -17.86 -14.09 -5.76
C LEU A 104 -18.72 -12.96 -6.32
N PRO A 105 -19.49 -12.25 -5.45
CA PRO A 105 -20.42 -11.23 -5.91
C PRO A 105 -19.71 -10.04 -6.56
N SER A 106 -20.37 -9.41 -7.50
CA SER A 106 -19.98 -8.11 -8.05
C SER A 106 -20.15 -7.00 -6.99
N VAL A 107 -19.61 -5.81 -7.27
CA VAL A 107 -19.79 -4.63 -6.41
C VAL A 107 -21.28 -4.28 -6.29
N ASP A 108 -22.05 -4.37 -7.39
CA ASP A 108 -23.48 -4.05 -7.37
C ASP A 108 -24.30 -5.08 -6.58
N GLU A 109 -24.01 -6.37 -6.70
CA GLU A 109 -24.64 -7.41 -5.87
C GLU A 109 -24.31 -7.21 -4.37
N GLN A 110 -23.07 -6.85 -4.05
CA GLN A 110 -22.67 -6.55 -2.65
C GLN A 110 -23.40 -5.31 -2.11
N ARG A 111 -23.53 -4.25 -2.90
CA ARG A 111 -24.27 -3.04 -2.53
C ARG A 111 -25.73 -3.35 -2.26
N ALA A 112 -26.36 -4.19 -3.07
CA ALA A 112 -27.73 -4.63 -2.85
C ALA A 112 -27.86 -5.39 -1.54
N THR A 113 -26.92 -6.29 -1.21
CA THR A 113 -26.87 -6.99 0.07
C THR A 113 -26.72 -6.02 1.24
N ILE A 114 -25.77 -5.09 1.17
CA ILE A 114 -25.51 -4.08 2.22
C ILE A 114 -26.78 -3.24 2.46
N ALA A 115 -27.46 -2.82 1.40
CA ALA A 115 -28.67 -2.00 1.51
C ALA A 115 -29.84 -2.70 2.24
N THR A 116 -29.87 -4.04 2.25
CA THR A 116 -30.92 -4.85 2.88
C THR A 116 -30.51 -5.47 4.21
N THR A 117 -29.23 -5.34 4.60
CA THR A 117 -28.69 -5.93 5.84
C THR A 117 -28.37 -4.82 6.84
N ALA A 118 -29.19 -4.70 7.89
CA ALA A 118 -29.07 -3.62 8.87
C ALA A 118 -28.58 -4.11 10.26
N ASP A 119 -28.14 -5.37 10.37
CA ASP A 119 -27.76 -6.02 11.63
C ASP A 119 -26.27 -5.91 11.99
N GLY A 120 -25.49 -5.21 11.16
CA GLY A 120 -24.05 -5.04 11.36
C GLY A 120 -23.19 -6.25 10.96
N SER A 121 -23.77 -7.30 10.38
CA SER A 121 -23.05 -8.52 9.96
C SER A 121 -22.22 -8.33 8.69
N VAL A 122 -22.50 -7.27 7.93
CA VAL A 122 -21.75 -6.94 6.71
C VAL A 122 -21.08 -5.57 6.83
N PRO A 123 -19.88 -5.37 6.24
CA PRO A 123 -19.25 -4.06 6.17
C PRO A 123 -20.13 -3.05 5.42
N GLY A 124 -20.08 -1.78 5.80
CA GLY A 124 -20.82 -0.69 5.15
C GLY A 124 -20.33 -0.33 3.75
N GLN A 125 -19.24 -0.97 3.28
CA GLN A 125 -18.68 -0.80 1.95
C GLN A 125 -18.54 -2.14 1.22
N SER A 126 -18.89 -2.14 -0.06
CA SER A 126 -18.59 -3.27 -0.95
C SER A 126 -17.08 -3.41 -1.19
N TRP A 127 -16.64 -4.61 -1.50
CA TRP A 127 -15.28 -4.86 -1.95
C TRP A 127 -14.97 -4.08 -3.24
N GLN A 128 -13.69 -4.02 -3.57
CA GLN A 128 -13.23 -3.52 -4.85
C GLN A 128 -12.10 -4.40 -5.38
N ARG A 129 -12.21 -4.86 -6.62
CA ARG A 129 -11.12 -5.51 -7.33
C ARG A 129 -10.30 -4.46 -8.06
N CYS A 130 -9.04 -4.37 -7.68
CA CYS A 130 -8.06 -3.48 -8.30
C CYS A 130 -6.66 -4.06 -8.11
N SER A 131 -5.89 -4.12 -9.17
CA SER A 131 -4.50 -4.60 -9.09
C SER A 131 -3.68 -3.77 -8.09
N GLN A 132 -2.86 -4.45 -7.28
CA GLN A 132 -1.93 -3.79 -6.36
C GLN A 132 -1.06 -2.73 -7.05
N ALA A 133 -0.61 -2.99 -8.28
CA ALA A 133 0.21 -2.03 -9.01
C ALA A 133 -0.52 -0.70 -9.23
N ILE A 134 -1.80 -0.74 -9.57
CA ILE A 134 -2.65 0.44 -9.74
C ILE A 134 -2.90 1.11 -8.38
N PHE A 135 -3.23 0.33 -7.35
CA PHE A 135 -3.45 0.84 -5.99
C PHE A 135 -2.21 1.56 -5.46
N GLU A 136 -1.03 0.93 -5.55
CA GLU A 136 0.22 1.54 -5.07
C GLU A 136 0.59 2.79 -5.85
N ALA A 137 0.45 2.80 -7.17
CA ALA A 137 0.71 3.98 -7.98
C ALA A 137 -0.19 5.16 -7.58
N MET A 138 -1.49 4.91 -7.40
CA MET A 138 -2.46 5.90 -6.93
C MET A 138 -2.09 6.45 -5.56
N MET A 139 -1.85 5.57 -4.60
CA MET A 139 -1.53 5.96 -3.22
C MET A 139 -0.16 6.63 -3.09
N MET A 140 0.85 6.19 -3.86
CA MET A 140 2.18 6.81 -3.89
C MET A 140 2.11 8.24 -4.43
N ALA A 141 1.36 8.45 -5.51
CA ALA A 141 1.14 9.80 -6.05
C ALA A 141 0.46 10.73 -5.04
N ARG A 142 -0.40 10.21 -4.18
CA ARG A 142 -1.02 10.95 -3.07
C ARG A 142 -0.04 11.18 -1.92
N ALA A 143 0.76 10.18 -1.55
CA ALA A 143 1.73 10.28 -0.47
C ALA A 143 2.71 11.45 -0.70
N HIS A 144 3.16 11.64 -1.93
CA HIS A 144 4.00 12.80 -2.30
C HIS A 144 3.33 14.17 -2.14
N ARG A 145 2.01 14.23 -2.00
CA ARG A 145 1.25 15.48 -1.81
C ARG A 145 0.92 15.76 -0.35
N TYR A 146 1.11 14.78 0.55
CA TYR A 146 0.84 14.98 1.96
C TYR A 146 1.97 15.78 2.61
N PRO A 147 1.68 16.93 3.24
CA PRO A 147 2.73 17.84 3.74
C PRO A 147 3.53 17.27 4.91
N LEU A 148 3.00 16.23 5.58
CA LEU A 148 3.62 15.58 6.73
C LEU A 148 4.26 14.23 6.39
N VAL A 149 4.34 13.86 5.11
CA VAL A 149 4.94 12.59 4.67
C VAL A 149 6.17 12.88 3.81
N ASP A 150 7.35 12.52 4.33
CA ASP A 150 8.59 12.52 3.55
C ASP A 150 8.75 11.15 2.87
N VAL A 151 8.51 11.10 1.57
CA VAL A 151 8.57 9.87 0.78
C VAL A 151 9.95 9.68 0.21
N ARG A 152 10.60 8.56 0.53
CA ARG A 152 11.94 8.19 0.10
C ARG A 152 11.92 6.85 -0.65
N GLN A 153 11.76 6.90 -1.96
CA GLN A 153 11.92 5.75 -2.84
C GLN A 153 13.40 5.49 -3.13
N GLY A 154 13.77 4.23 -3.34
CA GLY A 154 15.16 3.79 -3.48
C GLY A 154 15.92 3.71 -2.14
N TRP A 155 15.24 3.89 -1.01
CA TRP A 155 15.84 3.86 0.33
C TRP A 155 15.48 2.57 1.06
N ARG A 156 16.50 1.80 1.41
CA ARG A 156 16.37 0.56 2.17
C ARG A 156 16.63 0.80 3.65
N LEU A 157 15.74 0.32 4.51
CA LEU A 157 16.02 0.20 5.93
C LEU A 157 17.02 -0.96 6.15
N GLU A 158 18.20 -0.66 6.65
CA GLU A 158 19.25 -1.65 6.91
C GLU A 158 19.26 -2.09 8.35
N HIS A 159 19.12 -1.16 9.27
CA HIS A 159 19.21 -1.45 10.70
C HIS A 159 18.23 -0.59 11.50
N CYS A 160 17.72 -1.18 12.57
CA CYS A 160 16.90 -0.53 13.57
C CYS A 160 17.47 -0.86 14.96
N SER A 161 17.65 0.14 15.79
CA SER A 161 18.10 -0.02 17.17
C SER A 161 17.26 0.83 18.11
N GLN A 162 17.17 0.41 19.36
CA GLN A 162 16.53 1.17 20.41
C GLN A 162 17.54 1.43 21.53
N VAL A 163 17.64 2.66 21.96
CA VAL A 163 18.48 3.08 23.08
C VAL A 163 17.60 3.84 24.06
N GLY A 164 17.26 3.21 25.19
CA GLY A 164 16.25 3.72 26.12
C GLY A 164 14.89 3.84 25.44
N ASP A 165 14.25 4.99 25.55
CA ASP A 165 12.95 5.28 24.91
C ASP A 165 13.08 5.83 23.49
N LEU A 166 14.32 6.00 23.00
CA LEU A 166 14.59 6.52 21.66
C LEU A 166 14.91 5.40 20.69
N GLY A 167 14.26 5.41 19.53
CA GLY A 167 14.60 4.56 18.39
C GLY A 167 15.63 5.25 17.49
N GLY A 168 16.57 4.46 16.97
CA GLY A 168 17.51 4.88 15.94
C GLY A 168 17.38 3.99 14.71
N TRP A 169 17.43 4.58 13.51
CA TRP A 169 17.32 3.85 12.26
C TRP A 169 18.46 4.23 11.33
N CYS A 170 18.98 3.25 10.60
CA CYS A 170 19.98 3.44 9.58
C CYS A 170 19.38 3.07 8.22
N PHE A 171 19.50 3.96 7.26
CA PHE A 171 19.11 3.73 5.87
C PHE A 171 20.31 3.78 4.98
N SER A 172 20.28 2.97 3.93
CA SER A 172 21.12 3.17 2.77
C SER A 172 20.24 3.50 1.56
N ARG A 173 20.70 4.40 0.72
CA ARG A 173 20.18 4.53 -0.64
C ARG A 173 20.61 3.29 -1.41
N GLY A 174 19.71 2.71 -2.20
CA GLY A 174 20.02 1.47 -2.93
C GLY A 174 21.20 1.66 -3.85
N VAL A 175 22.33 1.04 -3.49
CA VAL A 175 23.49 0.93 -4.39
C VAL A 175 23.28 -0.34 -5.21
N ASP A 176 23.44 -0.27 -6.54
CA ASP A 176 23.41 -1.46 -7.37
C ASP A 176 24.60 -2.37 -6.99
N PRO A 177 24.35 -3.59 -6.44
CA PRO A 177 25.44 -4.47 -5.99
C PRO A 177 26.37 -4.91 -7.13
N LYS A 178 25.97 -4.73 -8.40
CA LYS A 178 26.79 -5.09 -9.57
C LYS A 178 27.64 -3.94 -10.10
N THR A 179 27.19 -2.71 -9.94
CA THR A 179 27.87 -1.54 -10.53
C THR A 179 28.45 -0.59 -9.48
N GLY A 180 28.09 -0.74 -8.19
CA GLY A 180 28.55 0.16 -7.11
C GLY A 180 28.07 1.61 -7.26
N ARG A 181 27.16 1.89 -8.20
CA ARG A 181 26.60 3.23 -8.42
C ARG A 181 25.28 3.39 -7.68
N ASP A 182 25.04 4.59 -7.18
CA ASP A 182 23.72 4.98 -6.68
C ASP A 182 22.69 4.76 -7.80
N ARG A 183 21.63 4.01 -7.47
CA ARG A 183 20.50 3.83 -8.36
C ARG A 183 19.59 5.03 -8.29
#